data_99ee4587bbba21003f2a5fb8eadbcf6d
#
_entry.id   99ee4587bbba21003f2a5fb8eadbcf6d
#
_cell.length_a   1.000
_cell.length_b   1.000
_cell.length_c   1.000
_cell.angle_alpha   90.00
_cell.angle_beta   90.00
_cell.angle_gamma   90.00
#
_symmetry.space_group_name_H-M   'P 1'
#
loop_
_entity.id
_entity.type
_entity.pdbx_description
1 polymer ?
#
loop_
_entity_poly.entity_id
_entity_poly.type
_entity_poly.pdbx_seq_one_letter_code
_entity_poly.pdbx_strand_id
1 'polypeptide(L)'
;MVSKQASKQASKQLIANSYFIILKEAAKIVGVNLYSIEWKTLGDIGRFENGSGMPKTMFKDDGEVGAIHYGHIYTRYNMFIYKPVVGISTKDAEKLKKVNKGDLVIAKTSENIDDVMKTVAYLGEKTVVAGGHSAIFRHSENPKYLSYVLNGADYAIKQKNKMARGVKVIELSTADMEKIKIPLPPLPVQEYIVSILDKFDTLVNDIKSGLPKEIEERQKQYEYYRERLLSFKRP
;
A
#
# COMPACT_ATOMS: atom_id res chain seq x y z
N MET A 1 37.83 9.32 -6.81
CA MET A 1 36.66 8.50 -6.48
C MET A 1 36.11 8.76 -5.07
N VAL A 2 36.94 8.99 -4.08
CA VAL A 2 36.55 9.26 -2.66
C VAL A 2 35.65 10.49 -2.49
N SER A 3 35.87 11.56 -3.28
CA SER A 3 35.05 12.82 -3.13
C SER A 3 33.59 12.69 -3.55
N LYS A 4 33.28 11.88 -4.57
CA LYS A 4 31.88 11.67 -5.01
C LYS A 4 31.07 10.81 -4.03
N GLN A 5 31.71 9.83 -3.38
CA GLN A 5 31.06 9.03 -2.34
C GLN A 5 30.81 9.82 -1.06
N ALA A 6 31.79 10.62 -0.63
CA ALA A 6 31.63 11.50 0.54
C ALA A 6 30.55 12.56 0.33
N SER A 7 30.49 13.18 -0.85
CA SER A 7 29.44 14.14 -1.22
C SER A 7 28.06 13.49 -1.24
N LYS A 8 27.93 12.26 -1.77
CA LYS A 8 26.68 11.51 -1.80
C LYS A 8 26.21 11.08 -0.39
N GLN A 9 27.18 10.80 0.49
CA GLN A 9 26.90 10.45 1.88
C GLN A 9 26.50 11.67 2.71
N ALA A 10 27.15 12.82 2.53
CA ALA A 10 26.80 14.09 3.16
C ALA A 10 25.40 14.56 2.71
N SER A 11 25.09 14.49 1.43
CA SER A 11 23.75 14.81 0.91
C SER A 11 22.67 13.90 1.49
N LYS A 12 22.93 12.59 1.60
CA LYS A 12 22.02 11.64 2.26
C LYS A 12 21.78 11.98 3.74
N GLN A 13 22.85 12.39 4.46
CA GLN A 13 22.75 12.75 5.85
C GLN A 13 21.99 14.07 6.06
N LEU A 14 22.24 15.07 5.20
CA LEU A 14 21.55 16.37 5.27
C LEU A 14 20.04 16.20 5.03
N ILE A 15 19.68 15.41 4.03
CA ILE A 15 18.28 15.12 3.71
C ILE A 15 17.62 14.28 4.81
N ALA A 16 18.34 13.31 5.40
CA ALA A 16 17.84 12.54 6.54
C ALA A 16 17.54 13.45 7.74
N ASN A 17 18.40 14.44 8.00
CA ASN A 17 18.22 15.38 9.08
C ASN A 17 17.03 16.32 8.82
N SER A 18 16.88 16.84 7.61
CA SER A 18 15.75 17.69 7.22
C SER A 18 14.42 16.97 7.35
N TYR A 19 14.37 15.71 6.97
CA TYR A 19 13.21 14.86 7.08
C TYR A 19 12.81 14.58 8.54
N PHE A 20 13.80 14.26 9.39
CA PHE A 20 13.57 14.06 10.82
C PHE A 20 13.06 15.33 11.53
N ILE A 21 13.47 16.51 11.04
CA ILE A 21 12.96 17.79 11.48
C ILE A 21 11.48 17.94 11.10
N ILE A 22 11.10 17.64 9.86
CA ILE A 22 9.71 17.73 9.39
C ILE A 22 8.79 16.79 10.18
N LEU A 23 9.22 15.56 10.43
CA LEU A 23 8.45 14.62 11.27
C LEU A 23 8.38 15.07 12.73
N LYS A 24 9.46 15.63 13.28
CA LYS A 24 9.44 16.20 14.63
C LYS A 24 8.48 17.38 14.76
N GLU A 25 8.48 18.29 13.79
CA GLU A 25 7.54 19.39 13.78
C GLU A 25 6.09 18.92 13.62
N ALA A 26 5.84 17.93 12.76
CA ALA A 26 4.53 17.31 12.63
C ALA A 26 4.08 16.66 13.94
N ALA A 27 4.94 15.89 14.56
CA ALA A 27 4.65 15.23 15.83
C ALA A 27 4.40 16.25 16.96
N LYS A 28 5.14 17.36 16.96
CA LYS A 28 4.92 18.46 17.90
C LYS A 28 3.57 19.15 17.70
N ILE A 29 3.19 19.37 16.43
CA ILE A 29 1.89 19.97 16.07
C ILE A 29 0.73 19.09 16.54
N VAL A 30 0.86 17.74 16.43
CA VAL A 30 -0.17 16.78 16.85
C VAL A 30 0.04 16.24 18.26
N GLY A 31 1.03 16.75 19.02
CA GLY A 31 1.28 16.36 20.40
C GLY A 31 1.80 14.93 20.59
N VAL A 32 2.48 14.35 19.57
CA VAL A 32 2.94 12.96 19.57
C VAL A 32 4.45 12.85 19.74
N ASN A 33 4.89 11.91 20.58
CA ASN A 33 6.31 11.57 20.74
C ASN A 33 6.73 10.52 19.69
N LEU A 34 7.53 10.92 18.69
CA LEU A 34 8.03 10.01 17.63
C LEU A 34 9.12 9.03 18.09
N TYR A 35 9.65 9.18 19.30
CA TYR A 35 10.69 8.27 19.82
C TYR A 35 10.14 6.93 20.31
N SER A 36 8.81 6.76 20.34
CA SER A 36 8.12 5.58 20.83
C SER A 36 7.22 4.90 19.77
N ILE A 37 7.63 4.92 18.49
CA ILE A 37 6.86 4.23 17.44
C ILE A 37 7.00 2.73 17.63
N GLU A 38 5.89 2.08 17.94
CA GLU A 38 5.82 0.63 18.06
C GLU A 38 5.85 -0.05 16.69
N TRP A 39 6.56 -1.15 16.62
CA TRP A 39 6.51 -2.07 15.49
C TRP A 39 5.54 -3.19 15.80
N LYS A 40 4.42 -3.24 15.09
CA LYS A 40 3.37 -4.26 15.25
C LYS A 40 3.31 -5.18 14.05
N THR A 41 2.90 -6.41 14.26
CA THR A 41 2.57 -7.30 13.16
C THR A 41 1.22 -6.91 12.56
N LEU A 42 0.97 -7.26 11.30
CA LEU A 42 -0.36 -7.04 10.73
C LEU A 42 -1.43 -7.83 11.50
N GLY A 43 -1.10 -9.01 12.02
CA GLY A 43 -2.00 -9.79 12.87
C GLY A 43 -2.35 -9.12 14.20
N ASP A 44 -1.49 -8.24 14.73
CA ASP A 44 -1.78 -7.47 15.96
C ASP A 44 -2.76 -6.31 15.72
N ILE A 45 -2.85 -5.79 14.48
CA ILE A 45 -3.63 -4.60 14.15
C ILE A 45 -4.88 -4.87 13.32
N GLY A 46 -5.10 -6.12 12.91
CA GLY A 46 -6.25 -6.47 12.09
C GLY A 46 -6.38 -7.97 11.85
N ARG A 47 -7.34 -8.33 11.00
CA ARG A 47 -7.60 -9.72 10.61
C ARG A 47 -7.70 -9.86 9.12
N PHE A 48 -7.22 -10.99 8.62
CA PHE A 48 -7.33 -11.35 7.21
C PHE A 48 -8.52 -12.26 6.95
N GLU A 49 -9.21 -12.03 5.84
CA GLU A 49 -10.20 -12.94 5.28
C GLU A 49 -9.79 -13.29 3.85
N ASN A 50 -9.79 -14.58 3.50
CA ASN A 50 -9.54 -14.98 2.11
C ASN A 50 -10.75 -14.62 1.23
N GLY A 51 -10.49 -14.06 0.06
CA GLY A 51 -11.51 -13.86 -0.96
C GLY A 51 -12.08 -15.19 -1.45
N SER A 52 -13.26 -15.14 -2.04
CA SER A 52 -13.95 -16.32 -2.61
C SER A 52 -13.75 -16.39 -4.12
N GLY A 53 -13.86 -17.58 -4.70
CA GLY A 53 -13.73 -17.78 -6.14
C GLY A 53 -14.68 -16.88 -6.93
N MET A 54 -14.12 -16.06 -7.83
CA MET A 54 -14.86 -15.14 -8.69
C MET A 54 -14.29 -15.23 -10.11
N PRO A 55 -14.78 -16.18 -10.92
CA PRO A 55 -14.34 -16.31 -12.31
C PRO A 55 -14.78 -15.08 -13.13
N LYS A 56 -14.01 -14.73 -14.17
CA LYS A 56 -14.31 -13.59 -15.04
C LYS A 56 -15.67 -13.67 -15.74
N THR A 57 -16.23 -14.87 -15.87
CA THR A 57 -17.58 -15.11 -16.44
C THR A 57 -18.70 -14.48 -15.61
N MET A 58 -18.44 -14.12 -14.33
CA MET A 58 -19.39 -13.38 -13.50
C MET A 58 -19.40 -11.88 -13.80
N PHE A 59 -18.43 -11.34 -14.52
CA PHE A 59 -18.30 -9.89 -14.74
C PHE A 59 -19.40 -9.41 -15.69
N LYS A 60 -19.98 -8.27 -15.35
CA LYS A 60 -20.98 -7.54 -16.11
C LYS A 60 -20.62 -6.05 -16.14
N ASP A 61 -20.81 -5.42 -17.29
CA ASP A 61 -20.54 -3.99 -17.44
C ASP A 61 -21.52 -3.15 -16.62
N ASP A 62 -22.75 -3.64 -16.43
CA ASP A 62 -23.85 -3.05 -15.67
C ASP A 62 -24.11 -3.77 -14.32
N GLY A 63 -23.13 -4.51 -13.81
CA GLY A 63 -23.28 -5.25 -12.56
C GLY A 63 -23.60 -4.35 -11.38
N GLU A 64 -24.64 -4.72 -10.61
CA GLU A 64 -25.17 -3.90 -9.49
C GLU A 64 -24.18 -3.79 -8.32
N VAL A 65 -23.35 -4.82 -8.12
CA VAL A 65 -22.36 -4.87 -7.04
C VAL A 65 -20.96 -4.81 -7.61
N GLY A 66 -20.20 -3.80 -7.18
CA GLY A 66 -18.80 -3.65 -7.59
C GLY A 66 -17.95 -4.85 -7.13
N ALA A 67 -17.00 -5.27 -7.98
CA ALA A 67 -16.16 -6.44 -7.73
C ALA A 67 -14.67 -6.12 -7.94
N ILE A 68 -13.85 -6.50 -6.95
CA ILE A 68 -12.40 -6.35 -6.98
C ILE A 68 -11.78 -7.71 -7.29
N HIS A 69 -11.27 -7.86 -8.52
CA HIS A 69 -10.57 -9.06 -8.95
C HIS A 69 -9.06 -8.86 -8.81
N TYR A 70 -8.34 -9.88 -8.32
CA TYR A 70 -6.90 -9.80 -8.07
C TYR A 70 -6.09 -9.33 -9.30
N GLY A 71 -6.45 -9.80 -10.51
CA GLY A 71 -5.80 -9.36 -11.75
C GLY A 71 -5.96 -7.87 -12.05
N HIS A 72 -7.06 -7.23 -11.59
CA HIS A 72 -7.25 -5.79 -11.73
C HIS A 72 -6.40 -4.99 -10.73
N ILE A 73 -5.99 -5.59 -9.60
CA ILE A 73 -5.06 -4.98 -8.66
C ILE A 73 -3.72 -4.69 -9.35
N TYR A 74 -3.29 -5.55 -10.27
CA TYR A 74 -2.05 -5.34 -11.03
C TYR A 74 -2.19 -4.41 -12.22
N THR A 75 -3.34 -4.45 -12.91
CA THR A 75 -3.47 -3.89 -14.26
C THR A 75 -4.31 -2.62 -14.34
N ARG A 76 -5.17 -2.37 -13.35
CA ARG A 76 -6.20 -1.32 -13.43
C ARG A 76 -6.19 -0.36 -12.25
N TYR A 77 -5.70 -0.79 -11.08
CA TYR A 77 -5.68 0.02 -9.88
C TYR A 77 -4.26 0.49 -9.56
N ASN A 78 -4.17 1.68 -9.01
CA ASN A 78 -2.95 2.15 -8.37
C ASN A 78 -2.95 1.66 -6.90
N MET A 79 -2.95 2.55 -5.91
CA MET A 79 -2.96 2.21 -4.49
C MET A 79 -4.35 2.30 -3.85
N PHE A 80 -5.30 2.96 -4.54
CA PHE A 80 -6.63 3.24 -3.99
C PHE A 80 -7.74 2.92 -4.99
N ILE A 81 -8.87 2.44 -4.46
CA ILE A 81 -10.08 2.15 -5.24
C ILE A 81 -11.24 2.92 -4.64
N TYR A 82 -11.82 3.83 -5.43
CA TYR A 82 -13.07 4.50 -5.08
C TYR A 82 -14.29 3.81 -5.72
N LYS A 83 -14.09 3.26 -6.91
CA LYS A 83 -15.09 2.50 -7.65
C LYS A 83 -14.41 1.34 -8.38
N PRO A 84 -14.86 0.10 -8.19
CA PRO A 84 -14.36 -1.04 -8.97
C PRO A 84 -14.64 -0.88 -10.47
N VAL A 85 -13.74 -1.40 -11.29
CA VAL A 85 -13.82 -1.32 -12.77
C VAL A 85 -14.79 -2.34 -13.37
N VAL A 86 -15.25 -3.30 -12.59
CA VAL A 86 -16.26 -4.30 -12.98
C VAL A 86 -17.29 -4.46 -11.90
N GLY A 87 -18.48 -4.90 -12.31
CA GLY A 87 -19.54 -5.30 -11.42
C GLY A 87 -19.93 -6.76 -11.64
N ILE A 88 -20.76 -7.28 -10.74
CA ILE A 88 -21.40 -8.60 -10.82
C ILE A 88 -22.86 -8.49 -10.39
N SER A 89 -23.63 -9.57 -10.62
CA SER A 89 -25.01 -9.61 -10.15
C SER A 89 -25.09 -9.63 -8.61
N THR A 90 -26.16 -9.12 -8.05
CA THR A 90 -26.45 -9.19 -6.60
C THR A 90 -26.40 -10.63 -6.11
N LYS A 91 -27.03 -11.56 -6.86
CA LYS A 91 -27.07 -13.00 -6.55
C LYS A 91 -25.66 -13.63 -6.42
N ASP A 92 -24.74 -13.29 -7.34
CA ASP A 92 -23.37 -13.80 -7.29
C ASP A 92 -22.60 -13.17 -6.13
N ALA A 93 -22.87 -11.86 -5.86
CA ALA A 93 -22.21 -11.11 -4.80
C ALA A 93 -22.56 -11.65 -3.40
N GLU A 94 -23.74 -12.26 -3.18
CA GLU A 94 -24.13 -12.85 -1.89
C GLU A 94 -23.15 -13.91 -1.40
N LYS A 95 -22.57 -14.67 -2.32
CA LYS A 95 -21.64 -15.77 -2.03
C LYS A 95 -20.19 -15.32 -1.84
N LEU A 96 -19.90 -14.05 -2.10
CA LEU A 96 -18.53 -13.52 -2.08
C LEU A 96 -18.28 -12.72 -0.81
N LYS A 97 -16.99 -12.61 -0.46
CA LYS A 97 -16.55 -11.81 0.68
C LYS A 97 -16.74 -10.34 0.43
N LYS A 98 -17.40 -9.68 1.35
CA LYS A 98 -17.68 -8.24 1.32
C LYS A 98 -16.43 -7.44 1.63
N VAL A 99 -16.29 -6.31 0.97
CA VAL A 99 -15.25 -5.30 1.22
C VAL A 99 -15.95 -3.98 1.51
N ASN A 100 -15.62 -3.38 2.62
CA ASN A 100 -16.17 -2.10 3.07
C ASN A 100 -15.14 -0.99 2.94
N LYS A 101 -15.60 0.26 2.98
CA LYS A 101 -14.72 1.41 3.04
C LYS A 101 -13.71 1.29 4.18
N GLY A 102 -12.43 1.48 3.87
CA GLY A 102 -11.33 1.33 4.82
C GLY A 102 -10.64 -0.03 4.79
N ASP A 103 -11.25 -1.07 4.23
CA ASP A 103 -10.60 -2.37 4.07
C ASP A 103 -9.47 -2.30 3.02
N LEU A 104 -8.43 -3.10 3.21
CA LEU A 104 -7.43 -3.35 2.16
C LEU A 104 -7.77 -4.64 1.41
N VAL A 105 -7.58 -4.61 0.09
CA VAL A 105 -7.62 -5.81 -0.74
C VAL A 105 -6.21 -6.08 -1.27
N ILE A 106 -5.71 -7.27 -0.98
CA ILE A 106 -4.32 -7.65 -1.20
C ILE A 106 -4.27 -8.84 -2.16
N ALA A 107 -3.49 -8.73 -3.23
CA ALA A 107 -3.28 -9.82 -4.16
C ALA A 107 -2.33 -10.86 -3.56
N LYS A 108 -2.81 -12.09 -3.37
CA LYS A 108 -2.05 -13.19 -2.74
C LYS A 108 -1.10 -13.88 -3.69
N THR A 109 -1.42 -13.92 -4.98
CA THR A 109 -0.69 -14.69 -5.99
C THR A 109 -0.31 -13.83 -7.17
N SER A 110 0.87 -14.03 -7.73
CA SER A 110 1.33 -13.44 -9.00
C SER A 110 2.38 -14.33 -9.66
N GLU A 111 2.65 -14.11 -10.92
CA GLU A 111 3.80 -14.68 -11.63
C GLU A 111 5.09 -13.91 -11.36
N ASN A 112 4.98 -12.71 -10.80
CA ASN A 112 6.11 -11.84 -10.46
C ASN A 112 6.15 -11.58 -8.94
N ILE A 113 7.34 -11.71 -8.34
CA ILE A 113 7.56 -11.48 -6.91
C ILE A 113 7.26 -10.04 -6.50
N ASP A 114 7.49 -9.07 -7.38
CA ASP A 114 7.25 -7.66 -7.08
C ASP A 114 5.76 -7.35 -6.94
N ASP A 115 4.91 -8.08 -7.67
CA ASP A 115 3.46 -7.91 -7.66
C ASP A 115 2.76 -8.66 -6.53
N VAL A 116 3.34 -9.75 -6.00
CA VAL A 116 2.77 -10.44 -4.85
C VAL A 116 2.61 -9.49 -3.68
N MET A 117 1.49 -9.57 -2.98
CA MET A 117 1.10 -8.67 -1.89
C MET A 117 0.81 -7.22 -2.35
N LYS A 118 0.65 -6.95 -3.65
CA LYS A 118 0.18 -5.64 -4.08
C LYS A 118 -1.14 -5.33 -3.40
N THR A 119 -1.18 -4.19 -2.72
CA THR A 119 -2.23 -3.81 -1.79
C THR A 119 -2.96 -2.59 -2.29
N VAL A 120 -4.27 -2.62 -2.27
CA VAL A 120 -5.12 -1.47 -2.60
C VAL A 120 -6.08 -1.17 -1.46
N ALA A 121 -6.21 0.09 -1.09
CA ALA A 121 -7.19 0.53 -0.10
C ALA A 121 -8.53 0.82 -0.79
N TYR A 122 -9.60 0.22 -0.30
CA TYR A 122 -10.94 0.54 -0.77
C TYR A 122 -11.50 1.75 -0.04
N LEU A 123 -11.80 2.81 -0.78
CA LEU A 123 -12.25 4.09 -0.25
C LEU A 123 -13.65 4.48 -0.75
N GLY A 124 -14.32 3.57 -1.49
CA GLY A 124 -15.69 3.79 -1.98
C GLY A 124 -16.73 3.67 -0.87
N GLU A 125 -17.87 4.32 -1.06
CA GLU A 125 -18.95 4.35 -0.05
C GLU A 125 -19.83 3.08 -0.04
N LYS A 126 -19.93 2.39 -1.18
CA LYS A 126 -20.77 1.19 -1.29
C LYS A 126 -19.97 -0.04 -0.92
N THR A 127 -20.58 -1.00 -0.23
CA THR A 127 -20.00 -2.33 -0.04
C THR A 127 -19.81 -3.01 -1.39
N VAL A 128 -18.62 -3.56 -1.61
CA VAL A 128 -18.25 -4.30 -2.82
C VAL A 128 -17.79 -5.70 -2.42
N VAL A 129 -17.33 -6.52 -3.38
CA VAL A 129 -16.86 -7.87 -3.11
C VAL A 129 -15.46 -8.10 -3.66
N ALA A 130 -14.71 -9.02 -3.03
CA ALA A 130 -13.39 -9.43 -3.51
C ALA A 130 -13.38 -10.89 -3.94
N GLY A 131 -12.66 -11.16 -5.04
CA GLY A 131 -12.51 -12.49 -5.61
C GLY A 131 -11.44 -13.35 -4.96
N GLY A 132 -11.32 -14.59 -5.40
CA GLY A 132 -10.25 -15.50 -5.03
C GLY A 132 -8.87 -14.95 -5.41
N HIS A 133 -7.81 -15.58 -4.91
CA HIS A 133 -6.42 -15.09 -5.04
C HIS A 133 -6.16 -13.70 -4.44
N SER A 134 -7.13 -13.15 -3.68
CA SER A 134 -6.96 -11.96 -2.86
C SER A 134 -7.24 -12.25 -1.39
N ALA A 135 -6.73 -11.41 -0.51
CA ALA A 135 -7.09 -11.34 0.89
C ALA A 135 -7.71 -9.97 1.19
N ILE A 136 -8.67 -9.94 2.08
CA ILE A 136 -9.25 -8.72 2.63
C ILE A 136 -8.63 -8.53 4.01
N PHE A 137 -8.03 -7.38 4.27
CA PHE A 137 -7.48 -7.04 5.56
C PHE A 137 -8.35 -5.97 6.23
N ARG A 138 -8.95 -6.35 7.37
CA ARG A 138 -9.80 -5.48 8.18
C ARG A 138 -9.02 -4.95 9.36
N HIS A 139 -9.01 -3.64 9.51
CA HIS A 139 -8.23 -2.93 10.53
C HIS A 139 -8.91 -1.61 10.90
N SER A 140 -8.37 -0.93 11.91
CA SER A 140 -8.82 0.41 12.35
C SER A 140 -7.84 1.53 12.02
N GLU A 141 -6.74 1.21 11.35
CA GLU A 141 -5.68 2.15 10.98
C GLU A 141 -6.05 2.96 9.74
N ASN A 142 -5.25 3.97 9.39
CA ASN A 142 -5.46 4.72 8.15
C ASN A 142 -5.19 3.80 6.92
N PRO A 143 -6.19 3.54 6.06
CA PRO A 143 -6.05 2.58 4.95
C PRO A 143 -5.05 3.04 3.89
N LYS A 144 -4.93 4.34 3.65
CA LYS A 144 -3.94 4.88 2.73
C LYS A 144 -2.52 4.70 3.27
N TYR A 145 -2.31 4.97 4.56
CA TYR A 145 -1.02 4.75 5.22
C TYR A 145 -0.56 3.31 5.05
N LEU A 146 -1.42 2.35 5.38
CA LEU A 146 -1.08 0.93 5.23
C LEU A 146 -0.83 0.54 3.77
N SER A 147 -1.62 1.05 2.83
CA SER A 147 -1.38 0.81 1.40
C SER A 147 -0.02 1.35 0.94
N TYR A 148 0.36 2.56 1.36
CA TYR A 148 1.69 3.13 1.07
C TYR A 148 2.82 2.29 1.69
N VAL A 149 2.68 1.89 2.96
CA VAL A 149 3.67 1.07 3.66
C VAL A 149 3.86 -0.28 2.97
N LEU A 150 2.78 -1.00 2.70
CA LEU A 150 2.85 -2.37 2.17
C LEU A 150 3.36 -2.44 0.72
N ASN A 151 3.09 -1.39 -0.08
CA ASN A 151 3.55 -1.33 -1.46
C ASN A 151 4.93 -0.68 -1.63
N GLY A 152 5.38 0.14 -0.67
CA GLY A 152 6.51 1.02 -0.91
C GLY A 152 7.63 0.99 0.13
N ALA A 153 7.39 0.45 1.32
CA ALA A 153 8.43 0.45 2.34
C ALA A 153 9.36 -0.75 2.21
N ASP A 154 10.65 -0.49 2.10
CA ASP A 154 11.72 -1.49 1.96
C ASP A 154 11.61 -2.63 2.98
N TYR A 155 11.31 -2.31 4.24
CA TYR A 155 11.18 -3.32 5.29
C TYR A 155 9.97 -4.24 5.09
N ALA A 156 8.85 -3.75 4.53
CA ALA A 156 7.69 -4.57 4.21
C ALA A 156 7.98 -5.47 3.01
N ILE A 157 8.57 -4.91 1.95
CA ILE A 157 8.97 -5.63 0.74
C ILE A 157 9.98 -6.74 1.06
N LYS A 158 11.00 -6.47 1.87
CA LYS A 158 11.99 -7.48 2.29
C LYS A 158 11.37 -8.62 3.07
N GLN A 159 10.40 -8.35 3.95
CA GLN A 159 9.69 -9.39 4.70
C GLN A 159 8.81 -10.24 3.77
N LYS A 160 8.02 -9.58 2.90
CA LYS A 160 7.23 -10.23 1.86
C LYS A 160 8.09 -11.19 1.02
N ASN A 161 9.20 -10.72 0.48
CA ASN A 161 10.06 -11.51 -0.40
C ASN A 161 10.67 -12.74 0.29
N LYS A 162 10.89 -12.68 1.61
CA LYS A 162 11.38 -13.84 2.39
C LYS A 162 10.31 -14.91 2.62
N MET A 163 9.04 -14.53 2.66
CA MET A 163 7.93 -15.41 3.00
C MET A 163 7.17 -15.91 1.78
N ALA A 164 7.24 -15.21 0.65
CA ALA A 164 6.61 -15.62 -0.59
C ALA A 164 7.22 -16.92 -1.13
N ARG A 165 6.36 -17.82 -1.63
CA ARG A 165 6.73 -19.17 -2.09
C ARG A 165 6.14 -19.47 -3.46
N GLY A 166 6.83 -20.30 -4.21
CA GLY A 166 6.42 -20.74 -5.55
C GLY A 166 7.44 -20.34 -6.62
N VAL A 167 7.33 -20.93 -7.81
CA VAL A 167 8.24 -20.69 -8.94
C VAL A 167 7.50 -20.07 -10.12
N LYS A 168 6.44 -20.72 -10.60
CA LYS A 168 5.60 -20.20 -11.71
C LYS A 168 4.49 -19.31 -11.19
N VAL A 169 3.86 -19.71 -10.11
CA VAL A 169 2.88 -18.91 -9.38
C VAL A 169 3.45 -18.71 -7.98
N ILE A 170 3.76 -17.49 -7.66
CA ILE A 170 4.28 -17.08 -6.36
C ILE A 170 3.09 -16.72 -5.48
N GLU A 171 3.05 -17.24 -4.28
CA GLU A 171 1.97 -17.01 -3.31
C GLU A 171 2.53 -16.52 -1.97
N LEU A 172 1.78 -15.63 -1.33
CA LEU A 172 1.94 -15.25 0.06
C LEU A 172 0.65 -15.57 0.82
N SER A 173 0.74 -16.47 1.79
CA SER A 173 -0.41 -16.86 2.61
C SER A 173 -0.85 -15.76 3.56
N THR A 174 -2.11 -15.73 3.97
CA THR A 174 -2.60 -14.79 4.99
C THR A 174 -1.88 -14.99 6.32
N ALA A 175 -1.56 -16.22 6.70
CA ALA A 175 -0.78 -16.53 7.90
C ALA A 175 0.67 -15.98 7.87
N ASP A 176 1.26 -15.83 6.67
CA ASP A 176 2.56 -15.18 6.53
C ASP A 176 2.41 -13.65 6.47
N MET A 177 1.34 -13.13 5.87
CA MET A 177 1.01 -11.70 5.92
C MET A 177 0.83 -11.20 7.36
N GLU A 178 0.16 -11.97 8.23
CA GLU A 178 -0.01 -11.65 9.65
C GLU A 178 1.30 -11.40 10.38
N LYS A 179 2.40 -12.04 9.97
CA LYS A 179 3.73 -11.92 10.59
C LYS A 179 4.51 -10.67 10.16
N ILE A 180 4.07 -9.98 9.11
CA ILE A 180 4.74 -8.78 8.62
C ILE A 180 4.68 -7.68 9.67
N LYS A 181 5.84 -7.18 10.07
CA LYS A 181 5.98 -6.10 11.03
C LYS A 181 6.13 -4.77 10.32
N ILE A 182 5.33 -3.81 10.76
CA ILE A 182 5.37 -2.43 10.28
C ILE A 182 5.43 -1.46 11.46
N PRO A 183 6.02 -0.27 11.29
CA PRO A 183 5.92 0.79 12.29
C PRO A 183 4.48 1.33 12.28
N LEU A 184 3.93 1.52 13.47
CA LEU A 184 2.58 2.00 13.64
C LEU A 184 2.57 3.29 14.48
N PRO A 185 2.77 4.45 13.86
CA PRO A 185 2.59 5.72 14.53
C PRO A 185 1.10 5.96 14.85
N PRO A 186 0.78 6.84 15.82
CA PRO A 186 -0.60 7.24 16.08
C PRO A 186 -1.32 7.77 14.83
N LEU A 187 -2.64 7.59 14.77
CA LEU A 187 -3.47 7.97 13.62
C LEU A 187 -3.22 9.39 13.07
N PRO A 188 -3.08 10.45 13.91
CA PRO A 188 -2.80 11.79 13.37
C PRO A 188 -1.47 11.87 12.60
N VAL A 189 -0.46 11.07 12.99
CA VAL A 189 0.82 11.00 12.27
C VAL A 189 0.67 10.22 10.96
N GLN A 190 -0.11 9.13 10.97
CA GLN A 190 -0.46 8.41 9.74
C GLN A 190 -1.16 9.33 8.74
N GLU A 191 -2.14 10.12 9.17
CA GLU A 191 -2.86 11.10 8.35
C GLU A 191 -1.92 12.17 7.78
N TYR A 192 -1.00 12.67 8.58
CA TYR A 192 -0.01 13.65 8.12
C TYR A 192 0.92 13.07 7.05
N ILE A 193 1.44 11.86 7.26
CA ILE A 193 2.27 11.14 6.27
C ILE A 193 1.48 10.98 4.97
N VAL A 194 0.23 10.52 5.05
CA VAL A 194 -0.65 10.36 3.89
C VAL A 194 -0.87 11.68 3.16
N SER A 195 -1.09 12.79 3.89
CA SER A 195 -1.29 14.10 3.28
C SER A 195 -0.11 14.58 2.44
N ILE A 196 1.11 14.21 2.83
CA ILE A 196 2.34 14.51 2.06
C ILE A 196 2.44 13.59 0.85
N LEU A 197 2.23 12.27 1.05
CA LEU A 197 2.34 11.30 -0.04
C LEU A 197 1.27 11.51 -1.11
N ASP A 198 0.05 11.85 -0.74
CA ASP A 198 -1.05 12.20 -1.66
C ASP A 198 -0.69 13.41 -2.53
N LYS A 199 -0.02 14.44 -1.99
CA LYS A 199 0.45 15.59 -2.76
C LYS A 199 1.49 15.19 -3.79
N PHE A 200 2.43 14.30 -3.42
CA PHE A 200 3.41 13.79 -4.38
C PHE A 200 2.75 12.92 -5.46
N ASP A 201 1.81 12.05 -5.08
CA ASP A 201 1.09 11.20 -6.04
C ASP A 201 0.32 12.06 -7.06
N THR A 202 -0.35 13.12 -6.60
CA THR A 202 -1.02 14.10 -7.47
C THR A 202 -0.03 14.76 -8.42
N LEU A 203 1.10 15.27 -7.90
CA LEU A 203 2.13 15.93 -8.72
C LEU A 203 2.71 14.99 -9.80
N VAL A 204 2.95 13.73 -9.47
CA VAL A 204 3.47 12.72 -10.41
C VAL A 204 2.42 12.37 -11.47
N ASN A 205 1.14 12.29 -11.09
CA ASN A 205 0.08 11.93 -12.03
C ASN A 205 -0.36 13.10 -12.93
N ASP A 206 -0.33 14.35 -12.45
CA ASP A 206 -0.66 15.54 -13.25
C ASP A 206 0.39 15.81 -14.33
N ILE A 207 1.63 15.35 -14.12
CA ILE A 207 2.75 15.56 -15.06
C ILE A 207 2.79 14.52 -16.19
N LYS A 208 1.89 13.57 -16.25
CA LYS A 208 1.80 12.63 -17.40
C LYS A 208 1.63 13.31 -18.77
N SER A 209 1.41 14.62 -18.79
CA SER A 209 1.43 15.47 -20.00
C SER A 209 2.75 16.21 -20.25
N GLY A 210 3.74 16.09 -19.36
CA GLY A 210 5.04 16.79 -19.46
C GLY A 210 6.10 16.04 -20.27
N LEU A 211 7.28 16.66 -20.43
CA LEU A 211 8.40 16.06 -21.16
C LEU A 211 8.88 14.75 -20.51
N PRO A 212 9.14 13.68 -21.24
CA PRO A 212 9.46 12.36 -20.70
C PRO A 212 10.60 12.36 -19.67
N LYS A 213 11.61 13.20 -19.83
CA LYS A 213 12.74 13.33 -18.91
C LYS A 213 12.36 13.93 -17.56
N GLU A 214 11.45 14.90 -17.55
CA GLU A 214 10.95 15.51 -16.31
C GLU A 214 10.08 14.53 -15.52
N ILE A 215 9.29 13.73 -16.23
CA ILE A 215 8.48 12.65 -15.64
C ILE A 215 9.40 11.64 -14.92
N GLU A 216 10.48 11.20 -15.58
CA GLU A 216 11.43 10.24 -14.98
C GLU A 216 12.13 10.80 -13.73
N GLU A 217 12.56 12.06 -13.76
CA GLU A 217 13.22 12.71 -12.63
C GLU A 217 12.25 12.89 -11.45
N ARG A 218 11.00 13.24 -11.68
CA ARG A 218 9.97 13.37 -10.64
C ARG A 218 9.54 12.02 -10.09
N GLN A 219 9.47 10.98 -10.92
CA GLN A 219 9.20 9.63 -10.45
C GLN A 219 10.30 9.16 -9.49
N LYS A 220 11.58 9.38 -9.82
CA LYS A 220 12.71 9.09 -8.93
C LYS A 220 12.65 9.89 -7.62
N GLN A 221 12.21 11.14 -7.70
CA GLN A 221 12.03 12.01 -6.54
C GLN A 221 10.89 11.49 -5.65
N TYR A 222 9.76 11.09 -6.23
CA TYR A 222 8.64 10.50 -5.51
C TYR A 222 9.04 9.20 -4.78
N GLU A 223 9.70 8.27 -5.46
CA GLU A 223 10.17 7.02 -4.88
C GLU A 223 11.13 7.26 -3.71
N TYR A 224 12.04 8.21 -3.88
CA TYR A 224 12.95 8.64 -2.83
C TYR A 224 12.23 9.20 -1.59
N TYR A 225 11.27 10.10 -1.77
CA TYR A 225 10.52 10.66 -0.65
C TYR A 225 9.59 9.64 0.00
N ARG A 226 8.95 8.78 -0.78
CA ARG A 226 8.11 7.68 -0.28
C ARG A 226 8.91 6.75 0.63
N GLU A 227 10.06 6.27 0.16
CA GLU A 227 10.94 5.43 0.98
C GLU A 227 11.35 6.11 2.29
N ARG A 228 11.67 7.40 2.22
CA ARG A 228 12.07 8.19 3.38
C ARG A 228 10.94 8.40 4.38
N LEU A 229 9.74 8.74 3.91
CA LEU A 229 8.56 8.95 4.75
C LEU A 229 8.10 7.67 5.45
N LEU A 230 8.43 6.53 4.89
CA LEU A 230 8.09 5.21 5.41
C LEU A 230 9.26 4.50 6.10
N SER A 231 10.47 5.07 6.10
CA SER A 231 11.65 4.47 6.74
C SER A 231 11.74 4.81 8.22
N PHE A 232 11.15 3.97 9.05
CA PHE A 232 11.32 4.03 10.50
C PHE A 232 12.50 3.16 10.93
N LYS A 233 13.33 3.64 11.88
CA LYS A 233 14.38 2.81 12.47
C LYS A 233 13.73 1.72 13.33
N ARG A 234 14.14 0.48 13.11
CA ARG A 234 13.87 -0.57 14.10
C ARG A 234 14.60 -0.22 15.40
N PRO A 235 13.95 -0.39 16.57
CA PRO A 235 14.63 -0.30 17.84
C PRO A 235 15.73 -1.35 17.95
#